data_7d1f683a6393e07289ff321aa3becd99
#
_entry.id   7d1f683a6393e07289ff321aa3becd99
#
_cell.length_a   1.000
_cell.length_b   1.000
_cell.length_c   1.000
_cell.angle_alpha   90.00
_cell.angle_beta   90.00
_cell.angle_gamma   90.00
#
_symmetry.space_group_name_H-M   'P 1'
#
loop_
_entity.id
_entity.type
_entity.pdbx_description
1 polymer ?
#
loop_
_entity_poly.entity_id
_entity_poly.type
_entity_poly.pdbx_seq_one_letter_code
_entity_poly.pdbx_strand_id
1 'polypeptide(L)'
;MSRAFVNEDAGAAPERYPLPARDDPGYPLAAARALLRGADVGDTPGAEAATGLYFGDPALKREVEQILAESQEDGNERLEQLAERFLRRVARGRA
;
A
#
# COMPACT_ATOMS: atom_id res chain seq x y z
N MET A 1 -15.90 -26.70 12.61
CA MET A 1 -15.39 -26.43 12.49
C MET A 1 -14.87 -26.12 12.41
N SER A 2 -14.78 -25.87 12.37
CA SER A 2 -14.09 -25.44 12.33
C SER A 2 -13.44 -25.07 11.89
N ARG A 3 -13.46 -24.97 11.84
CA ARG A 3 -12.76 -24.54 11.49
C ARG A 3 -12.22 -23.90 11.36
N ALA A 4 -12.29 -23.76 11.49
CA ALA A 4 -11.75 -23.10 11.37
C ALA A 4 -11.43 -22.30 11.34
N PHE A 5 -11.51 -22.03 11.67
CA PHE A 5 -11.07 -21.26 11.77
C PHE A 5 -10.32 -20.90 11.67
N VAL A 6 -10.36 -21.07 11.92
CA VAL A 6 -9.59 -20.74 11.93
C VAL A 6 -8.85 -20.15 11.55
N ASN A 7 -8.56 -19.97 11.49
CA ASN A 7 -7.75 -19.45 11.19
C ASN A 7 -7.52 -18.83 10.87
N GLU A 8 -7.76 -18.79 11.11
CA GLU A 8 -7.65 -18.29 10.75
C GLU A 8 -7.24 -17.44 10.72
N ASP A 9 -7.21 -16.97 11.13
CA ASP A 9 -6.78 -16.22 11.42
C ASP A 9 -5.82 -15.56 11.08
N ALA A 10 -5.46 -15.63 11.71
CA ALA A 10 -4.18 -15.12 11.24
C ALA A 10 -4.21 -14.83 9.77
N GLY A 11 -4.81 -15.68 9.09
CA GLY A 11 -4.93 -15.51 7.67
C GLY A 11 -5.60 -14.22 7.26
N ALA A 12 -6.20 -13.54 8.20
CA ALA A 12 -6.90 -12.30 7.88
C ALA A 12 -5.98 -11.23 7.33
N ALA A 13 -4.73 -11.18 7.78
CA ALA A 13 -3.84 -10.12 7.37
C ALA A 13 -3.62 -10.06 5.85
N PRO A 14 -3.33 -11.18 5.18
CA PRO A 14 -3.15 -11.11 3.73
C PRO A 14 -4.39 -10.67 2.99
N GLU A 15 -5.56 -10.96 3.52
CA GLU A 15 -6.79 -10.58 2.85
C GLU A 15 -7.06 -9.09 2.95
N ARG A 16 -6.52 -8.46 3.95
CA ARG A 16 -6.70 -7.03 4.12
C ARG A 16 -6.07 -6.24 2.98
N TYR A 17 -5.02 -6.76 2.40
CA TYR A 17 -4.30 -6.12 1.33
C TYR A 17 -4.13 -7.11 0.19
N PRO A 18 -5.18 -7.27 -0.63
CA PRO A 18 -5.09 -8.23 -1.74
C PRO A 18 -4.02 -7.81 -2.72
N LEU A 19 -3.14 -8.75 -3.01
CA LEU A 19 -1.99 -8.48 -3.86
C LEU A 19 -1.87 -9.61 -4.88
N PRO A 20 -1.45 -9.28 -6.12
CA PRO A 20 -1.14 -10.33 -7.08
C PRO A 20 0.18 -11.00 -6.73
N ALA A 21 0.61 -11.95 -7.55
CA ALA A 21 1.89 -12.59 -7.35
C ALA A 21 3.01 -11.56 -7.46
N ARG A 22 4.10 -11.82 -6.75
CA ARG A 22 5.22 -10.88 -6.70
C ARG A 22 5.80 -10.57 -8.07
N ASP A 23 5.77 -11.54 -8.98
CA ASP A 23 6.31 -11.35 -10.31
C ASP A 23 5.28 -10.81 -11.29
N ASP A 24 4.07 -10.56 -10.85
CA ASP A 24 3.05 -9.97 -11.70
C ASP A 24 3.42 -8.52 -12.02
N PRO A 25 3.31 -8.10 -13.30
CA PRO A 25 3.64 -6.71 -13.64
C PRO A 25 2.82 -5.67 -12.87
N GLY A 26 1.64 -6.05 -12.41
CA GLY A 26 0.81 -5.14 -11.63
C GLY A 26 1.13 -5.09 -10.16
N TYR A 27 2.12 -5.87 -9.71
CA TYR A 27 2.42 -5.91 -8.28
C TYR A 27 2.85 -4.55 -7.72
N PRO A 28 3.75 -3.81 -8.38
CA PRO A 28 4.17 -2.53 -7.80
C PRO A 28 3.01 -1.56 -7.56
N LEU A 29 2.09 -1.46 -8.50
CA LEU A 29 0.96 -0.57 -8.31
C LEU A 29 0.05 -1.06 -7.20
N ALA A 30 -0.21 -2.37 -7.14
CA ALA A 30 -1.03 -2.93 -6.09
C ALA A 30 -0.37 -2.73 -4.72
N ALA A 31 0.96 -2.88 -4.64
CA ALA A 31 1.67 -2.66 -3.40
C ALA A 31 1.61 -1.20 -2.97
N ALA A 32 1.74 -0.27 -3.92
CA ALA A 32 1.62 1.14 -3.61
C ALA A 32 0.24 1.45 -3.04
N ARG A 33 -0.81 0.93 -3.66
CA ARG A 33 -2.17 1.15 -3.15
C ARG A 33 -2.34 0.57 -1.76
N ALA A 34 -1.75 -0.61 -1.51
CA ALA A 34 -1.85 -1.24 -0.19
C ALA A 34 -1.17 -0.38 0.88
N LEU A 35 0.01 0.17 0.56
CA LEU A 35 0.71 1.01 1.53
C LEU A 35 -0.05 2.29 1.83
N LEU A 36 -0.65 2.90 0.81
CA LEU A 36 -1.46 4.08 1.04
C LEU A 36 -2.70 3.75 1.87
N ARG A 37 -3.33 2.61 1.59
CA ARG A 37 -4.48 2.19 2.38
C ARG A 37 -4.08 1.90 3.82
N GLY A 38 -2.92 1.26 4.03
CA GLY A 38 -2.45 1.00 5.38
C GLY A 38 -2.27 2.29 6.16
N ALA A 39 -1.70 3.30 5.51
CA ALA A 39 -1.55 4.59 6.17
C ALA A 39 -2.90 5.21 6.49
N ASP A 40 -3.87 5.03 5.59
CA ASP A 40 -5.19 5.61 5.77
C ASP A 40 -5.92 5.01 6.97
N VAL A 41 -5.75 3.71 7.19
CA VAL A 41 -6.48 3.02 8.27
C VAL A 41 -5.63 2.83 9.52
N GLY A 42 -4.45 3.43 9.55
CA GLY A 42 -3.61 3.34 10.74
C GLY A 42 -2.90 2.00 10.90
N ASP A 43 -2.65 1.32 9.79
CA ASP A 43 -2.02 0.00 9.81
C ASP A 43 -0.85 -0.07 8.85
N THR A 44 0.02 0.92 8.91
CA THR A 44 1.20 0.93 8.07
C THR A 44 2.05 -0.33 8.25
N PRO A 45 2.30 -0.80 9.48
CA PRO A 45 3.10 -2.02 9.64
C PRO A 45 2.48 -3.24 8.96
N GLY A 46 1.16 -3.36 8.99
CA GLY A 46 0.50 -4.48 8.33
C GLY A 46 0.67 -4.44 6.83
N ALA A 47 0.52 -3.25 6.25
CA ALA A 47 0.71 -3.11 4.80
C ALA A 47 2.15 -3.36 4.41
N GLU A 48 3.10 -2.91 5.23
CA GLU A 48 4.51 -3.15 4.95
C GLU A 48 4.83 -4.64 5.03
N ALA A 49 4.27 -5.32 6.02
CA ALA A 49 4.49 -6.77 6.13
C ALA A 49 3.89 -7.49 4.93
N ALA A 50 2.71 -7.08 4.48
CA ALA A 50 2.05 -7.74 3.37
C ALA A 50 2.78 -7.53 2.06
N THR A 51 3.27 -6.32 1.83
CA THR A 51 3.88 -5.98 0.54
C THR A 51 5.36 -6.29 0.46
N GLY A 52 6.04 -6.34 1.60
CA GLY A 52 7.49 -6.45 1.61
C GLY A 52 8.19 -5.15 1.26
N LEU A 53 7.44 -4.07 1.17
CA LEU A 53 7.95 -2.74 0.85
C LEU A 53 7.55 -1.80 1.99
N TYR A 54 8.06 -0.58 1.98
CA TYR A 54 7.76 0.32 3.08
C TYR A 54 7.17 1.63 2.57
N PHE A 55 6.50 2.32 3.46
CA PHE A 55 5.90 3.61 3.13
C PHE A 55 7.02 4.61 2.84
N GLY A 56 7.00 5.16 1.65
CA GLY A 56 8.08 6.06 1.21
C GLY A 56 9.18 5.35 0.46
N ASP A 57 8.97 4.08 0.10
CA ASP A 57 9.97 3.31 -0.63
C ASP A 57 10.15 3.90 -2.03
N PRO A 58 11.38 4.31 -2.39
CA PRO A 58 11.60 4.92 -3.70
C PRO A 58 11.32 3.96 -4.87
N ALA A 59 11.31 2.67 -4.62
CA ALA A 59 10.96 1.71 -5.67
C ALA A 59 9.55 1.92 -6.18
N LEU A 60 8.69 2.56 -5.41
CA LEU A 60 7.30 2.79 -5.78
C LEU A 60 7.00 4.22 -6.17
N LYS A 61 8.03 5.03 -6.38
CA LYS A 61 7.82 6.44 -6.66
C LYS A 61 6.89 6.64 -7.86
N ARG A 62 7.16 5.94 -8.95
CA ARG A 62 6.40 6.11 -10.17
C ARG A 62 4.94 5.70 -9.97
N GLU A 63 4.73 4.61 -9.26
CA GLU A 63 3.37 4.14 -9.01
C GLU A 63 2.59 5.12 -8.15
N VAL A 64 3.23 5.69 -7.14
CA VAL A 64 2.54 6.64 -6.29
C VAL A 64 2.27 7.94 -7.03
N GLU A 65 3.17 8.36 -7.93
CA GLU A 65 2.90 9.51 -8.78
C GLU A 65 1.67 9.29 -9.65
N GLN A 66 1.51 8.08 -10.17
CA GLN A 66 0.32 7.74 -10.94
C GLN A 66 -0.93 7.82 -10.07
N ILE A 67 -0.87 7.28 -8.86
CA ILE A 67 -2.01 7.32 -7.95
C ILE A 67 -2.35 8.76 -7.58
N LEU A 68 -1.33 9.58 -7.39
CA LEU A 68 -1.55 10.99 -7.09
C LEU A 68 -2.33 11.67 -8.20
N ALA A 69 -1.90 11.45 -9.45
CA ALA A 69 -2.60 12.05 -10.58
C ALA A 69 -4.05 11.58 -10.66
N GLU A 70 -4.27 10.29 -10.46
CA GLU A 70 -5.62 9.75 -10.49
C GLU A 70 -6.49 10.33 -9.37
N SER A 71 -5.92 10.49 -8.18
CA SER A 71 -6.69 11.02 -7.06
C SER A 71 -7.07 12.47 -7.30
N GLN A 72 -6.22 13.24 -7.96
CA GLN A 72 -6.53 14.63 -8.29
C GLN A 72 -7.66 14.68 -9.30
N GLU A 73 -7.64 13.83 -10.30
CA GLU A 73 -8.71 13.78 -11.28
C GLU A 73 -10.04 13.38 -10.66
N ASP A 74 -9.99 12.45 -9.70
CA ASP A 74 -11.20 11.93 -9.07
C ASP A 74 -11.70 12.84 -7.94
N GLY A 75 -10.93 13.83 -7.55
CA GLY A 75 -11.30 14.66 -6.41
C GLY A 75 -11.18 13.94 -5.09
N ASN A 76 -10.35 12.91 -5.02
CA ASN A 76 -10.16 12.14 -3.79
C ASN A 76 -9.05 12.77 -2.97
N GLU A 77 -9.42 13.75 -2.15
CA GLU A 77 -8.44 14.55 -1.41
C GLU A 77 -7.67 13.72 -0.38
N ARG A 78 -8.33 12.76 0.22
CA ARG A 78 -7.64 11.94 1.22
C ARG A 78 -6.52 11.14 0.59
N LEU A 79 -6.82 10.49 -0.53
CA LEU A 79 -5.81 9.71 -1.23
C LEU A 79 -4.71 10.61 -1.76
N GLU A 80 -5.08 11.78 -2.26
CA GLU A 80 -4.09 12.75 -2.73
C GLU A 80 -3.11 13.12 -1.62
N GLN A 81 -3.61 13.39 -0.42
CA GLN A 81 -2.76 13.76 0.70
C GLN A 81 -1.82 12.62 1.10
N LEU A 82 -2.33 11.40 1.07
CA LEU A 82 -1.51 10.25 1.42
C LEU A 82 -0.41 10.03 0.39
N ALA A 83 -0.74 10.16 -0.89
CA ALA A 83 0.23 10.01 -1.95
C ALA A 83 1.31 11.09 -1.85
N GLU A 84 0.92 12.33 -1.58
CA GLU A 84 1.87 13.41 -1.39
C GLU A 84 2.80 13.14 -0.22
N ARG A 85 2.25 12.63 0.87
CA ARG A 85 3.06 12.28 2.04
C ARG A 85 4.07 11.20 1.70
N PHE A 86 3.62 10.19 0.96
CA PHE A 86 4.52 9.12 0.52
C PHE A 86 5.68 9.72 -0.30
N LEU A 87 5.35 10.57 -1.25
CA LEU A 87 6.38 11.13 -2.12
C LEU A 87 7.34 12.05 -1.38
N ARG A 88 6.85 12.75 -0.36
CA ARG A 88 7.77 13.54 0.47
C ARG A 88 8.75 12.65 1.22
N ARG A 89 8.29 11.47 1.67
CA ARG A 89 9.20 10.52 2.30
C ARG A 89 10.23 10.01 1.31
N VAL A 90 9.81 9.74 0.08
CA VAL A 90 10.75 9.33 -0.97
C VAL A 90 11.80 10.42 -1.19
N ALA A 91 11.35 11.66 -1.29
CA ALA A 91 12.26 12.79 -1.56
C ALA A 91 13.28 12.99 -0.44
N ARG A 92 12.85 12.76 0.80
CA ARG A 92 13.79 12.86 1.92
C ARG A 92 14.84 11.79 1.88
N GLY A 93 14.51 10.71 1.21
CA GLY A 93 15.40 9.58 1.13
C GLY A 93 15.59 8.96 2.48
N ARG A 94 16.62 8.21 2.59
CA ARG A 94 16.97 7.64 3.86
C ARG A 94 17.98 8.48 4.60
N ALA A 95 18.34 9.52 3.97
CA ALA A 95 19.28 10.48 4.54
C ALA A 95 20.32 9.82 5.44
#